data_61337365a4b18e8d2fc2174a86215de2
#
_entry.id   61337365a4b18e8d2fc2174a86215de2
#
_cell.length_a   1.000
_cell.length_b   1.000
_cell.length_c   1.000
_cell.angle_alpha   90.00
_cell.angle_beta   90.00
_cell.angle_gamma   90.00
#
_symmetry.space_group_name_H-M   'P 1'
#
loop_
_entity.id
_entity.type
_entity.pdbx_description
1 polymer ?
#
loop_
_entity_poly.entity_id
_entity_poly.type
_entity_poly.pdbx_seq_one_letter_code
_entity_poly.pdbx_strand_id
1 'polypeptide(L)'
;LAYAAVDRYVTGNSDDLIAHANPLEALVQVYRTLRERREQRELVMEERREYRWMLGDDKQIAEIDSYEKLASQHLVEECMIAANKCAAEFLRDQGAPGPFVVHQGFRTDRLEEARVFLEKHRADLKDTALDTLEGYRAVLADLGQGEHTLPLREMVNRLLSRALLSDQPGPHMGLATAAYTNFTSPLRKALDFFVHLQIAGCLSGDTTARYPVEQLPEITRAMARSREAVAAADRRLVAKYLDKLKASGQTRFSGTVSHISSSGFTVKLTDTGLEGLVDLRPDSEKFSFDKWTMSLTSTTRRFQLLQSVEVEFVGAPADQDFLAQFSLVDGCGLKPPKEPKPENNPPAHDEDTNAAPDSAASDA
;
A
#
# COMPACT_ATOMS: atom_id res chain seq x y z
N LEU A 1 -1.12 -18.03 -26.70
CA LEU A 1 -2.25 -18.29 -25.79
C LEU A 1 -2.71 -16.97 -25.15
N ALA A 2 -4.04 -16.75 -25.07
CA ALA A 2 -4.62 -15.61 -24.38
C ALA A 2 -4.91 -15.97 -22.91
N TYR A 3 -4.70 -15.04 -21.98
CA TYR A 3 -4.98 -15.25 -20.56
C TYR A 3 -6.39 -15.77 -20.29
N ALA A 4 -7.41 -15.16 -20.89
CA ALA A 4 -8.80 -15.59 -20.73
C ALA A 4 -9.07 -17.03 -21.23
N ALA A 5 -8.38 -17.48 -22.28
CA ALA A 5 -8.53 -18.85 -22.76
C ALA A 5 -7.86 -19.84 -21.81
N VAL A 6 -6.66 -19.53 -21.31
CA VAL A 6 -5.95 -20.35 -20.31
C VAL A 6 -6.73 -20.40 -19.00
N ASP A 7 -7.32 -19.28 -18.59
CA ASP A 7 -8.12 -19.19 -17.37
C ASP A 7 -9.34 -20.12 -17.44
N ARG A 8 -10.12 -20.06 -18.53
CA ARG A 8 -11.26 -20.98 -18.73
C ARG A 8 -10.86 -22.45 -18.71
N TYR A 9 -9.70 -22.78 -19.31
CA TYR A 9 -9.17 -24.16 -19.28
C TYR A 9 -8.77 -24.59 -17.87
N VAL A 10 -8.00 -23.75 -17.17
CA VAL A 10 -7.50 -24.04 -15.80
C VAL A 10 -8.64 -24.14 -14.78
N THR A 11 -9.71 -23.37 -14.97
CA THR A 11 -10.91 -23.41 -14.11
C THR A 11 -11.93 -24.46 -14.53
N GLY A 12 -11.66 -25.25 -15.56
CA GLY A 12 -12.54 -26.34 -16.04
C GLY A 12 -13.75 -25.87 -16.83
N ASN A 13 -13.74 -24.64 -17.34
CA ASN A 13 -14.85 -24.04 -18.06
C ASN A 13 -14.75 -24.13 -19.59
N SER A 14 -13.72 -24.77 -20.13
CA SER A 14 -13.53 -24.96 -21.58
C SER A 14 -12.46 -25.99 -21.86
N ASP A 15 -12.65 -26.79 -22.92
CA ASP A 15 -11.69 -27.75 -23.46
C ASP A 15 -10.91 -27.20 -24.67
N ASP A 16 -11.02 -25.90 -24.99
CA ASP A 16 -10.43 -25.28 -26.18
C ASP A 16 -8.90 -25.47 -26.28
N LEU A 17 -8.23 -25.71 -25.14
CA LEU A 17 -6.79 -25.87 -25.05
C LEU A 17 -6.34 -27.30 -24.75
N ILE A 18 -7.19 -28.30 -24.97
CA ILE A 18 -6.89 -29.72 -24.67
C ILE A 18 -5.63 -30.24 -25.40
N ALA A 19 -5.30 -29.69 -26.58
CA ALA A 19 -4.06 -30.00 -27.29
C ALA A 19 -2.80 -29.53 -26.55
N HIS A 20 -2.94 -28.64 -25.55
CA HIS A 20 -1.87 -28.12 -24.71
C HIS A 20 -2.01 -28.57 -23.26
N ALA A 21 -2.84 -29.60 -22.99
CA ALA A 21 -3.16 -30.05 -21.62
C ALA A 21 -1.90 -30.34 -20.78
N ASN A 22 -1.01 -31.20 -21.26
CA ASN A 22 0.17 -31.59 -20.50
C ASN A 22 1.06 -30.41 -20.06
N PRO A 23 1.47 -29.48 -20.96
CA PRO A 23 2.27 -28.33 -20.52
C PRO A 23 1.49 -27.36 -19.64
N LEU A 24 0.17 -27.20 -19.83
CA LEU A 24 -0.64 -26.35 -18.96
C LEU A 24 -0.81 -26.94 -17.56
N GLU A 25 -1.05 -28.24 -17.45
CA GLU A 25 -1.13 -28.96 -16.16
C GLU A 25 0.20 -28.88 -15.38
N ALA A 26 1.33 -29.09 -16.08
CA ALA A 26 2.64 -28.91 -15.47
C ALA A 26 2.86 -27.49 -14.95
N LEU A 27 2.45 -26.47 -15.71
CA LEU A 27 2.56 -25.07 -15.34
C LEU A 27 1.65 -24.73 -14.15
N VAL A 28 0.42 -25.26 -14.11
CA VAL A 28 -0.50 -25.13 -12.98
C VAL A 28 0.09 -25.78 -11.71
N GLN A 29 0.74 -26.93 -11.85
CA GLN A 29 1.39 -27.59 -10.71
C GLN A 29 2.55 -26.75 -10.17
N VAL A 30 3.38 -26.16 -11.05
CA VAL A 30 4.43 -25.20 -10.66
C VAL A 30 3.83 -24.00 -9.93
N TYR A 31 2.77 -23.42 -10.48
CA TYR A 31 2.07 -22.29 -9.84
C TYR A 31 1.59 -22.62 -8.43
N ARG A 32 0.90 -23.76 -8.25
CA ARG A 32 0.41 -24.19 -6.93
C ARG A 32 1.55 -24.32 -5.94
N THR A 33 2.65 -24.96 -6.34
CA THR A 33 3.83 -25.12 -5.47
C THR A 33 4.46 -23.77 -5.10
N LEU A 34 4.58 -22.84 -6.05
CA LEU A 34 5.12 -21.50 -5.79
C LEU A 34 4.19 -20.71 -4.86
N ARG A 35 2.88 -20.79 -5.08
CA ARG A 35 1.85 -20.13 -4.26
C ARG A 35 1.86 -20.65 -2.83
N GLU A 36 1.84 -21.97 -2.64
CA GLU A 36 1.93 -22.60 -1.31
C GLU A 36 3.19 -22.17 -0.55
N ARG A 37 4.35 -22.16 -1.22
CA ARG A 37 5.61 -21.68 -0.61
C ARG A 37 5.56 -20.20 -0.25
N ARG A 38 4.81 -19.38 -0.99
CA ARG A 38 4.62 -17.96 -0.70
C ARG A 38 3.69 -17.77 0.50
N GLU A 39 2.62 -18.55 0.59
CA GLU A 39 1.69 -18.57 1.72
C GLU A 39 2.37 -19.05 3.01
N GLN A 40 3.20 -20.09 2.93
CA GLN A 40 4.02 -20.57 4.07
C GLN A 40 4.97 -19.49 4.63
N ARG A 41 5.30 -18.47 3.83
CA ARG A 41 6.06 -17.30 4.30
C ARG A 41 5.19 -16.28 5.01
N GLU A 42 3.90 -16.58 5.23
CA GLU A 42 2.91 -15.75 5.94
C GLU A 42 2.81 -14.31 5.41
N LEU A 43 3.02 -14.13 4.11
CA LEU A 43 2.81 -12.84 3.48
C LEU A 43 1.33 -12.64 3.25
N VAL A 44 0.78 -11.60 3.86
CA VAL A 44 -0.59 -11.17 3.60
C VAL A 44 -0.65 -10.64 2.18
N MET A 45 -1.39 -11.34 1.33
CA MET A 45 -1.64 -10.94 -0.05
C MET A 45 -3.00 -10.29 -0.12
N GLU A 46 -3.01 -8.96 -0.25
CA GLU A 46 -4.25 -8.22 -0.50
C GLU A 46 -4.62 -8.35 -1.97
N GLU A 47 -5.74 -8.97 -2.26
CA GLU A 47 -6.35 -8.91 -3.59
C GLU A 47 -7.06 -7.56 -3.71
N ARG A 48 -6.49 -6.67 -4.52
CA ARG A 48 -7.08 -5.36 -4.79
C ARG A 48 -7.86 -5.45 -6.09
N ARG A 49 -9.10 -4.92 -6.05
CA ARG A 49 -9.87 -4.72 -7.27
C ARG A 49 -9.09 -3.79 -8.19
N GLU A 50 -8.82 -4.24 -9.41
CA GLU A 50 -8.15 -3.45 -10.46
C GLU A 50 -9.21 -2.81 -11.36
N TYR A 51 -8.88 -1.65 -11.95
CA TYR A 51 -9.74 -0.93 -12.86
C TYR A 51 -9.04 -0.76 -14.19
N ARG A 52 -9.76 -0.99 -15.27
CA ARG A 52 -9.27 -0.87 -16.62
C ARG A 52 -10.03 0.22 -17.35
N TRP A 53 -9.30 1.15 -17.90
CA TRP A 53 -9.87 2.22 -18.73
C TRP A 53 -9.92 1.78 -20.19
N MET A 54 -11.10 1.87 -20.79
CA MET A 54 -11.27 1.70 -22.21
C MET A 54 -11.35 3.06 -22.86
N LEU A 55 -10.44 3.31 -23.81
CA LEU A 55 -10.41 4.57 -24.56
C LEU A 55 -11.28 4.45 -25.81
N GLY A 56 -12.06 5.48 -26.08
CA GLY A 56 -12.80 5.63 -27.32
C GLY A 56 -11.89 6.07 -28.50
N ASP A 57 -12.48 6.23 -29.67
CA ASP A 57 -11.79 6.71 -30.87
C ASP A 57 -11.19 8.11 -30.70
N ASP A 58 -11.78 8.92 -29.85
CA ASP A 58 -11.32 10.26 -29.43
C ASP A 58 -10.16 10.20 -28.41
N LYS A 59 -9.70 9.01 -28.06
CA LYS A 59 -8.66 8.74 -27.03
C LYS A 59 -8.98 9.34 -25.65
N GLN A 60 -10.25 9.51 -25.35
CA GLN A 60 -10.74 9.82 -24.02
C GLN A 60 -11.27 8.52 -23.37
N ILE A 61 -11.41 8.54 -22.03
CA ILE A 61 -12.02 7.41 -21.32
C ILE A 61 -13.49 7.30 -21.77
N ALA A 62 -13.82 6.19 -22.40
CA ALA A 62 -15.19 5.83 -22.76
C ALA A 62 -15.88 5.07 -21.62
N GLU A 63 -15.17 4.15 -20.99
CA GLU A 63 -15.67 3.27 -19.95
C GLU A 63 -14.55 2.87 -18.99
N ILE A 64 -14.92 2.61 -17.74
CA ILE A 64 -14.03 2.08 -16.70
C ILE A 64 -14.65 0.80 -16.16
N ASP A 65 -13.98 -0.31 -16.42
CA ASP A 65 -14.37 -1.62 -15.91
C ASP A 65 -13.55 -2.01 -14.69
N SER A 66 -14.21 -2.58 -13.68
CA SER A 66 -13.50 -3.28 -12.62
C SER A 66 -13.29 -4.74 -13.02
N TYR A 67 -12.10 -5.27 -12.80
CA TYR A 67 -11.83 -6.68 -13.04
C TYR A 67 -11.01 -7.29 -11.90
N GLU A 68 -11.24 -8.57 -11.68
CA GLU A 68 -10.41 -9.39 -10.82
C GLU A 68 -9.34 -10.07 -11.67
N LYS A 69 -8.13 -10.22 -11.12
CA LYS A 69 -7.07 -10.93 -11.82
C LYS A 69 -7.48 -12.38 -12.08
N LEU A 70 -7.24 -12.82 -13.30
CA LEU A 70 -7.47 -14.20 -13.70
C LEU A 70 -6.44 -15.15 -13.03
N ALA A 71 -6.83 -16.40 -12.77
CA ALA A 71 -5.92 -17.41 -12.26
C ALA A 71 -4.67 -17.59 -13.16
N SER A 72 -4.85 -17.46 -14.47
CA SER A 72 -3.76 -17.45 -15.44
C SER A 72 -2.78 -16.27 -15.30
N GLN A 73 -3.25 -15.11 -14.84
CA GLN A 73 -2.40 -13.95 -14.54
C GLN A 73 -1.60 -14.17 -13.26
N HIS A 74 -2.23 -14.71 -12.21
CA HIS A 74 -1.54 -15.09 -10.98
C HIS A 74 -0.46 -16.15 -11.22
N LEU A 75 -0.72 -17.12 -12.11
CA LEU A 75 0.25 -18.13 -12.51
C LEU A 75 1.51 -17.49 -13.10
N VAL A 76 1.35 -16.57 -14.04
CA VAL A 76 2.48 -15.86 -14.64
C VAL A 76 3.19 -14.98 -13.61
N GLU A 77 2.45 -14.29 -12.73
CA GLU A 77 3.01 -13.47 -11.66
C GLU A 77 3.92 -14.27 -10.73
N GLU A 78 3.50 -15.45 -10.25
CA GLU A 78 4.33 -16.30 -9.40
C GLU A 78 5.60 -16.78 -10.13
N CYS A 79 5.49 -17.15 -11.39
CA CYS A 79 6.67 -17.52 -12.20
C CYS A 79 7.63 -16.33 -12.38
N MET A 80 7.11 -15.11 -12.60
CA MET A 80 7.93 -13.90 -12.72
C MET A 80 8.63 -13.56 -11.40
N ILE A 81 7.95 -13.68 -10.26
CA ILE A 81 8.54 -13.46 -8.93
C ILE A 81 9.66 -14.47 -8.68
N ALA A 82 9.43 -15.76 -9.00
CA ALA A 82 10.45 -16.79 -8.86
C ALA A 82 11.68 -16.51 -9.74
N ALA A 83 11.49 -16.16 -11.01
CA ALA A 83 12.58 -15.83 -11.92
C ALA A 83 13.38 -14.61 -11.46
N ASN A 84 12.70 -13.55 -11.02
CA ASN A 84 13.32 -12.34 -10.46
C ASN A 84 14.16 -12.66 -9.22
N LYS A 85 13.65 -13.51 -8.33
CA LYS A 85 14.36 -13.98 -7.14
C LYS A 85 15.61 -14.77 -7.52
N CYS A 86 15.48 -15.77 -8.40
CA CYS A 86 16.61 -16.59 -8.85
C CYS A 86 17.70 -15.73 -9.51
N ALA A 87 17.34 -14.74 -10.33
CA ALA A 87 18.30 -13.82 -10.94
C ALA A 87 19.05 -13.00 -9.89
N ALA A 88 18.36 -12.51 -8.86
CA ALA A 88 18.99 -11.78 -7.76
C ALA A 88 19.92 -12.66 -6.94
N GLU A 89 19.50 -13.87 -6.59
CA GLU A 89 20.31 -14.85 -5.86
C GLU A 89 21.57 -15.22 -6.64
N PHE A 90 21.44 -15.46 -7.95
CA PHE A 90 22.57 -15.73 -8.82
C PHE A 90 23.60 -14.57 -8.79
N LEU A 91 23.18 -13.31 -8.99
CA LEU A 91 24.08 -12.18 -8.94
C LEU A 91 24.74 -12.00 -7.57
N ARG A 92 23.98 -12.15 -6.47
CA ARG A 92 24.51 -12.10 -5.11
C ARG A 92 25.58 -13.18 -4.89
N ASP A 93 25.31 -14.40 -5.29
CA ASP A 93 26.20 -15.56 -5.07
C ASP A 93 27.48 -15.48 -5.94
N GLN A 94 27.43 -14.77 -7.07
CA GLN A 94 28.58 -14.41 -7.88
C GLN A 94 29.37 -13.19 -7.33
N GLY A 95 28.88 -12.52 -6.29
CA GLY A 95 29.45 -11.26 -5.79
C GLY A 95 29.37 -10.11 -6.80
N ALA A 96 28.47 -10.20 -7.76
CA ALA A 96 28.27 -9.20 -8.80
C ALA A 96 27.36 -8.05 -8.32
N PRO A 97 27.60 -6.79 -8.73
CA PRO A 97 26.71 -5.69 -8.42
C PRO A 97 25.35 -5.88 -9.09
N GLY A 98 24.28 -5.30 -8.48
CA GLY A 98 22.90 -5.34 -8.99
C GLY A 98 22.72 -4.82 -10.41
N PRO A 99 21.54 -4.24 -10.75
CA PRO A 99 20.61 -3.54 -9.84
C PRO A 99 19.73 -4.48 -9.05
N PHE A 100 19.75 -4.35 -7.72
CA PHE A 100 18.83 -5.03 -6.80
C PHE A 100 17.67 -4.11 -6.42
N VAL A 101 16.56 -4.70 -6.01
CA VAL A 101 15.41 -4.00 -5.45
C VAL A 101 15.30 -4.35 -3.98
N VAL A 102 15.58 -3.40 -3.11
CA VAL A 102 15.62 -3.57 -1.65
C VAL A 102 14.40 -2.92 -1.01
N HIS A 103 13.74 -3.64 -0.11
CA HIS A 103 12.62 -3.14 0.69
C HIS A 103 12.86 -3.48 2.16
N GLN A 104 13.09 -2.45 2.97
CA GLN A 104 13.53 -2.61 4.37
C GLN A 104 12.40 -2.82 5.38
N GLY A 105 11.16 -3.00 4.92
CA GLY A 105 10.01 -3.12 5.83
C GLY A 105 9.58 -1.78 6.40
N PHE A 106 9.67 -1.62 7.70
CA PHE A 106 9.42 -0.32 8.34
C PHE A 106 10.51 0.70 7.99
N ARG A 107 10.10 1.96 7.91
CA ARG A 107 11.03 3.07 7.69
C ARG A 107 11.91 3.24 8.92
N THR A 108 13.23 3.24 8.73
CA THR A 108 14.21 3.38 9.82
C THR A 108 14.06 4.70 10.57
N ASP A 109 13.72 5.79 9.86
CA ASP A 109 13.47 7.11 10.44
C ASP A 109 12.12 7.21 11.19
N ARG A 110 11.29 6.17 11.15
CA ARG A 110 9.97 6.11 11.80
C ARG A 110 9.75 4.86 12.66
N LEU A 111 10.80 4.15 13.01
CA LEU A 111 10.68 2.95 13.85
C LEU A 111 10.05 3.26 15.21
N GLU A 112 10.43 4.38 15.83
CA GLU A 112 9.83 4.80 17.09
C GLU A 112 8.35 5.14 16.95
N GLU A 113 7.96 5.81 15.87
CA GLU A 113 6.55 6.05 15.57
C GLU A 113 5.77 4.73 15.37
N ALA A 114 6.39 3.72 14.74
CA ALA A 114 5.80 2.41 14.58
C ALA A 114 5.63 1.70 15.94
N ARG A 115 6.60 1.79 16.85
CA ARG A 115 6.48 1.25 18.23
C ARG A 115 5.34 1.91 18.99
N VAL A 116 5.26 3.23 18.98
CA VAL A 116 4.15 3.97 19.62
C VAL A 116 2.79 3.59 19.00
N PHE A 117 2.75 3.38 17.68
CA PHE A 117 1.54 2.92 17.01
C PHE A 117 1.11 1.53 17.53
N LEU A 118 2.05 0.57 17.61
CA LEU A 118 1.77 -0.76 18.15
C LEU A 118 1.38 -0.69 19.61
N GLU A 119 2.09 0.08 20.45
CA GLU A 119 1.73 0.25 21.86
C GLU A 119 0.28 0.72 22.05
N LYS A 120 -0.19 1.62 21.20
CA LYS A 120 -1.56 2.15 21.28
C LYS A 120 -2.63 1.18 20.77
N HIS A 121 -2.33 0.38 19.77
CA HIS A 121 -3.33 -0.44 19.08
C HIS A 121 -3.16 -1.94 19.29
N ARG A 122 -1.92 -2.39 19.51
CA ARG A 122 -1.51 -3.78 19.70
C ARG A 122 -0.32 -3.86 20.66
N ALA A 123 -0.59 -3.58 21.93
CA ALA A 123 0.42 -3.54 22.98
C ALA A 123 1.21 -4.86 23.13
N ASP A 124 0.61 -5.98 22.75
CA ASP A 124 1.23 -7.31 22.68
C ASP A 124 2.35 -7.43 21.64
N LEU A 125 2.35 -6.56 20.61
CA LEU A 125 3.35 -6.52 19.53
C LEU A 125 4.40 -5.42 19.70
N LYS A 126 4.33 -4.58 20.71
CA LYS A 126 5.18 -3.40 20.89
C LYS A 126 6.69 -3.71 20.92
N ASP A 127 7.06 -4.87 21.48
CA ASP A 127 8.44 -5.30 21.65
C ASP A 127 8.97 -6.12 20.45
N THR A 128 8.18 -6.25 19.39
CA THR A 128 8.58 -6.96 18.18
C THR A 128 9.75 -6.26 17.48
N ALA A 129 10.72 -7.02 17.00
CA ALA A 129 11.89 -6.51 16.26
C ALA A 129 11.47 -6.09 14.83
N LEU A 130 11.06 -4.82 14.67
CA LEU A 130 10.49 -4.27 13.43
C LEU A 130 11.47 -4.19 12.25
N ASP A 131 12.77 -4.25 12.52
CA ASP A 131 13.88 -4.23 11.56
C ASP A 131 14.25 -5.63 11.05
N THR A 132 13.62 -6.67 11.54
CA THR A 132 13.80 -8.06 11.08
C THR A 132 12.66 -8.48 10.15
N LEU A 133 12.94 -9.45 9.26
CA LEU A 133 11.91 -10.03 8.39
C LEU A 133 10.81 -10.73 9.21
N GLU A 134 11.19 -11.44 10.26
CA GLU A 134 10.25 -12.14 11.13
C GLU A 134 9.31 -11.16 11.83
N GLY A 135 9.83 -10.13 12.48
CA GLY A 135 9.02 -9.12 13.15
C GLY A 135 8.14 -8.32 12.20
N TYR A 136 8.68 -7.95 11.03
CA TYR A 136 7.89 -7.31 9.97
C TYR A 136 6.69 -8.18 9.55
N ARG A 137 6.91 -9.48 9.31
CA ARG A 137 5.85 -10.41 8.90
C ARG A 137 4.82 -10.61 10.02
N ALA A 138 5.29 -10.85 11.24
CA ALA A 138 4.41 -11.05 12.41
C ALA A 138 3.45 -9.87 12.59
N VAL A 139 3.97 -8.65 12.57
CA VAL A 139 3.15 -7.43 12.71
C VAL A 139 2.15 -7.31 11.56
N LEU A 140 2.59 -7.46 10.31
CA LEU A 140 1.68 -7.25 9.18
C LEU A 140 0.63 -8.36 9.02
N ALA A 141 0.96 -9.61 9.35
CA ALA A 141 0.01 -10.71 9.37
C ALA A 141 -1.09 -10.47 10.40
N ASP A 142 -0.70 -10.11 11.61
CA ASP A 142 -1.63 -9.82 12.69
C ASP A 142 -2.55 -8.63 12.39
N LEU A 143 -1.97 -7.50 11.94
CA LEU A 143 -2.76 -6.32 11.58
C LEU A 143 -3.67 -6.54 10.37
N GLY A 144 -3.41 -7.54 9.53
CA GLY A 144 -4.21 -7.87 8.35
C GLY A 144 -5.31 -8.91 8.59
N GLN A 145 -5.15 -9.76 9.60
CA GLN A 145 -6.06 -10.90 9.84
C GLN A 145 -6.96 -10.71 11.07
N GLY A 146 -6.60 -9.77 11.97
CA GLY A 146 -7.35 -9.52 13.18
C GLY A 146 -8.66 -8.77 12.94
N GLU A 147 -9.71 -9.08 13.71
CA GLU A 147 -10.92 -8.26 13.79
C GLU A 147 -10.61 -6.98 14.59
N HIS A 148 -10.22 -5.94 13.88
CA HIS A 148 -9.91 -4.64 14.47
C HIS A 148 -11.04 -3.64 14.24
N THR A 149 -11.31 -2.80 15.23
CA THR A 149 -12.28 -1.68 15.09
C THR A 149 -11.78 -0.57 14.15
N LEU A 150 -10.48 -0.52 13.90
CA LEU A 150 -9.81 0.40 12.99
C LEU A 150 -9.06 -0.40 11.91
N PRO A 151 -8.90 0.15 10.72
CA PRO A 151 -8.15 -0.49 9.63
C PRO A 151 -6.63 -0.37 9.88
N LEU A 152 -6.12 -1.10 10.87
CA LEU A 152 -4.74 -0.98 11.35
C LEU A 152 -3.71 -1.29 10.26
N ARG A 153 -4.05 -2.22 9.37
CA ARG A 153 -3.18 -2.60 8.26
C ARG A 153 -2.96 -1.43 7.28
N GLU A 154 -4.01 -0.70 6.93
CA GLU A 154 -3.94 0.49 6.08
C GLU A 154 -3.25 1.64 6.81
N MET A 155 -3.51 1.79 8.09
CA MET A 155 -2.91 2.84 8.91
C MET A 155 -1.39 2.68 9.05
N VAL A 156 -0.89 1.45 9.13
CA VAL A 156 0.54 1.17 9.25
C VAL A 156 1.31 1.39 7.93
N ASN A 157 0.63 1.36 6.77
CA ASN A 157 1.27 1.50 5.46
C ASN A 157 2.11 2.78 5.33
N ARG A 158 1.73 3.89 6.00
CA ARG A 158 2.49 5.14 6.03
C ARG A 158 3.85 5.04 6.73
N LEU A 159 4.03 4.00 7.55
CA LEU A 159 5.25 3.73 8.31
C LEU A 159 6.19 2.76 7.58
N LEU A 160 5.72 2.19 6.46
CA LEU A 160 6.51 1.26 5.66
C LEU A 160 7.42 2.02 4.68
N SER A 161 8.57 1.43 4.40
CA SER A 161 9.51 1.93 3.40
C SER A 161 8.96 1.69 1.98
N ARG A 162 9.47 2.44 1.01
CA ARG A 162 9.31 2.11 -0.41
C ARG A 162 10.49 1.25 -0.85
N ALA A 163 10.26 0.41 -1.86
CA ALA A 163 11.34 -0.31 -2.51
C ALA A 163 12.32 0.67 -3.20
N LEU A 164 13.61 0.45 -3.00
CA LEU A 164 14.71 1.27 -3.51
C LEU A 164 15.62 0.43 -4.40
N LEU A 165 16.28 1.07 -5.35
CA LEU A 165 17.34 0.46 -6.15
C LEU A 165 18.67 0.52 -5.39
N SER A 166 19.43 -0.58 -5.46
CA SER A 166 20.74 -0.71 -4.82
C SER A 166 21.68 -1.47 -5.76
N ASP A 167 22.96 -1.13 -5.75
CA ASP A 167 24.02 -1.92 -6.38
C ASP A 167 24.43 -3.12 -5.52
N GLN A 168 24.10 -3.09 -4.23
CA GLN A 168 24.35 -4.17 -3.28
C GLN A 168 23.11 -4.99 -3.01
N PRO A 169 23.23 -6.33 -2.80
CA PRO A 169 22.11 -7.16 -2.42
C PRO A 169 21.56 -6.76 -1.04
N GLY A 170 20.26 -6.86 -0.88
CA GLY A 170 19.57 -6.60 0.37
C GLY A 170 18.19 -7.25 0.40
N PRO A 171 17.57 -7.34 1.58
CA PRO A 171 16.28 -7.99 1.73
C PRO A 171 15.16 -7.23 1.02
N HIS A 172 14.21 -7.98 0.48
CA HIS A 172 12.94 -7.43 0.06
C HIS A 172 11.83 -7.97 1.00
N MET A 173 11.63 -7.28 2.14
CA MET A 173 10.73 -7.74 3.20
C MET A 173 9.31 -7.96 2.72
N GLY A 174 8.77 -7.08 1.85
CA GLY A 174 7.44 -7.25 1.27
C GLY A 174 7.25 -8.49 0.37
N LEU A 175 8.34 -9.17 -0.02
CA LEU A 175 8.31 -10.46 -0.74
C LEU A 175 8.93 -11.60 0.09
N ALA A 176 9.33 -11.33 1.31
CA ALA A 176 10.01 -12.27 2.21
C ALA A 176 11.18 -12.99 1.53
N THR A 177 12.08 -12.23 0.92
CA THR A 177 13.26 -12.77 0.23
C THR A 177 14.53 -12.01 0.62
N ALA A 178 15.66 -12.72 0.69
CA ALA A 178 16.96 -12.16 1.04
C ALA A 178 17.58 -11.29 -0.07
N ALA A 179 17.16 -11.50 -1.32
CA ALA A 179 17.55 -10.68 -2.47
C ALA A 179 16.43 -10.69 -3.51
N TYR A 180 16.27 -9.56 -4.21
CA TYR A 180 15.32 -9.42 -5.30
C TYR A 180 15.84 -8.47 -6.36
N THR A 181 15.46 -8.71 -7.62
CA THR A 181 15.71 -7.80 -8.74
C THR A 181 14.56 -7.87 -9.75
N ASN A 182 14.60 -7.03 -10.76
CA ASN A 182 13.71 -7.10 -11.91
C ASN A 182 14.46 -7.76 -13.08
N PHE A 183 13.94 -8.86 -13.61
CA PHE A 183 14.61 -9.66 -14.65
C PHE A 183 13.71 -9.94 -15.86
N THR A 184 12.41 -10.06 -15.65
CA THR A 184 11.48 -10.72 -16.58
C THR A 184 11.01 -9.87 -17.77
N SER A 185 11.39 -8.59 -17.87
CA SER A 185 10.88 -7.68 -18.89
C SER A 185 11.98 -6.83 -19.58
N PRO A 186 13.08 -7.42 -20.10
CA PRO A 186 14.23 -6.65 -20.60
C PRO A 186 13.94 -5.83 -21.86
N LEU A 187 12.91 -6.18 -22.64
CA LEU A 187 12.56 -5.44 -23.87
C LEU A 187 11.91 -4.08 -23.61
N ARG A 188 11.36 -3.86 -22.40
CA ARG A 188 10.63 -2.62 -22.08
C ARG A 188 11.08 -1.94 -20.78
N LYS A 189 11.95 -2.58 -20.01
CA LYS A 189 12.49 -2.04 -18.76
C LYS A 189 14.01 -2.06 -18.77
N ALA A 190 14.63 -0.90 -18.70
CA ALA A 190 16.08 -0.75 -18.71
C ALA A 190 16.78 -1.50 -17.57
N LEU A 191 16.18 -1.52 -16.38
CA LEU A 191 16.76 -2.23 -15.22
C LEU A 191 16.82 -3.74 -15.46
N ASP A 192 15.75 -4.33 -16.00
CA ASP A 192 15.73 -5.75 -16.36
C ASP A 192 16.81 -6.05 -17.41
N PHE A 193 17.00 -5.16 -18.38
CA PHE A 193 18.06 -5.29 -19.37
C PHE A 193 19.46 -5.25 -18.75
N PHE A 194 19.71 -4.35 -17.78
CA PHE A 194 20.99 -4.31 -17.07
C PHE A 194 21.26 -5.60 -16.28
N VAL A 195 20.24 -6.18 -15.68
CA VAL A 195 20.35 -7.49 -15.00
C VAL A 195 20.75 -8.58 -16.00
N HIS A 196 20.17 -8.61 -17.21
CA HIS A 196 20.57 -9.55 -18.26
C HIS A 196 22.03 -9.37 -18.68
N LEU A 197 22.48 -8.13 -18.88
CA LEU A 197 23.89 -7.84 -19.20
C LEU A 197 24.83 -8.32 -18.08
N GLN A 198 24.44 -8.09 -16.83
CA GLN A 198 25.23 -8.48 -15.66
C GLN A 198 25.34 -10.02 -15.56
N ILE A 199 24.23 -10.72 -15.72
CA ILE A 199 24.21 -12.20 -15.73
C ILE A 199 25.09 -12.75 -16.87
N ALA A 200 24.96 -12.19 -18.08
CA ALA A 200 25.79 -12.59 -19.22
C ALA A 200 27.29 -12.38 -18.96
N GLY A 201 27.63 -11.29 -18.25
CA GLY A 201 28.99 -11.05 -17.79
C GLY A 201 29.49 -12.13 -16.84
N CYS A 202 28.74 -12.41 -15.80
CA CYS A 202 29.07 -13.47 -14.82
C CYS A 202 29.28 -14.84 -15.49
N LEU A 203 28.42 -15.20 -16.43
CA LEU A 203 28.52 -16.46 -17.19
C LEU A 203 29.78 -16.51 -18.07
N SER A 204 30.33 -15.37 -18.47
CA SER A 204 31.61 -15.27 -19.21
C SER A 204 32.82 -15.04 -18.29
N GLY A 205 32.65 -15.16 -16.96
CA GLY A 205 33.71 -15.01 -15.98
C GLY A 205 34.07 -13.57 -15.61
N ASP A 206 33.22 -12.59 -15.98
CA ASP A 206 33.41 -11.19 -15.65
C ASP A 206 32.28 -10.71 -14.74
N THR A 207 32.63 -10.44 -13.47
CA THR A 207 31.70 -9.96 -12.44
C THR A 207 31.76 -8.43 -12.27
N THR A 208 32.48 -7.71 -13.13
CA THR A 208 32.48 -6.24 -13.09
C THR A 208 31.11 -5.67 -13.48
N ALA A 209 30.84 -4.44 -13.05
CA ALA A 209 29.57 -3.78 -13.37
C ALA A 209 29.46 -3.57 -14.90
N ARG A 210 28.40 -4.10 -15.49
CA ARG A 210 28.05 -3.96 -16.91
C ARG A 210 26.95 -2.93 -17.16
N TYR A 211 26.71 -2.08 -16.18
CA TYR A 211 25.79 -0.95 -16.26
C TYR A 211 26.38 0.22 -15.44
N PRO A 212 25.94 1.47 -15.66
CA PRO A 212 26.51 2.63 -15.00
C PRO A 212 26.05 2.71 -13.53
N VAL A 213 26.72 1.97 -12.64
CA VAL A 213 26.38 1.86 -11.20
C VAL A 213 26.33 3.23 -10.54
N GLU A 214 27.27 4.10 -10.86
CA GLU A 214 27.35 5.47 -10.33
C GLU A 214 26.17 6.35 -10.74
N GLN A 215 25.46 5.99 -11.82
CA GLN A 215 24.29 6.70 -12.30
C GLN A 215 22.98 6.13 -11.71
N LEU A 216 23.03 5.10 -10.88
CA LEU A 216 21.82 4.49 -10.29
C LEU A 216 20.89 5.51 -9.59
N PRO A 217 21.39 6.51 -8.84
CA PRO A 217 20.55 7.57 -8.28
C PRO A 217 19.84 8.41 -9.35
N GLU A 218 20.52 8.67 -10.49
CA GLU A 218 19.93 9.44 -11.60
C GLU A 218 18.89 8.62 -12.35
N ILE A 219 19.14 7.34 -12.59
CA ILE A 219 18.18 6.39 -13.15
C ILE A 219 16.93 6.33 -12.27
N THR A 220 17.08 6.24 -10.95
CA THR A 220 15.98 6.24 -9.99
C THR A 220 15.13 7.51 -10.10
N ARG A 221 15.79 8.69 -10.19
CA ARG A 221 15.11 9.98 -10.41
C ARG A 221 14.38 10.04 -11.76
N ALA A 222 15.02 9.55 -12.82
CA ALA A 222 14.40 9.50 -14.15
C ALA A 222 13.15 8.62 -14.16
N MET A 223 13.20 7.46 -13.51
CA MET A 223 12.03 6.58 -13.33
C MET A 223 10.92 7.25 -12.51
N ALA A 224 11.26 8.02 -11.48
CA ALA A 224 10.29 8.77 -10.69
C ALA A 224 9.61 9.85 -11.54
N ARG A 225 10.37 10.64 -12.31
CA ARG A 225 9.82 11.63 -13.25
C ARG A 225 8.92 10.99 -14.32
N SER A 226 9.31 9.83 -14.86
CA SER A 226 8.49 9.11 -15.84
C SER A 226 7.14 8.69 -15.24
N ARG A 227 7.15 8.15 -14.01
CA ARG A 227 5.90 7.80 -13.31
C ARG A 227 5.02 9.02 -13.05
N GLU A 228 5.62 10.15 -12.65
CA GLU A 228 4.88 11.40 -12.43
C GLU A 228 4.27 11.93 -13.74
N ALA A 229 4.99 11.87 -14.84
CA ALA A 229 4.46 12.27 -16.15
C ALA A 229 3.25 11.41 -16.57
N VAL A 230 3.33 10.09 -16.35
CA VAL A 230 2.18 9.19 -16.59
C VAL A 230 1.02 9.55 -15.69
N ALA A 231 1.25 9.74 -14.39
CA ALA A 231 0.20 10.11 -13.44
C ALA A 231 -0.45 11.46 -13.79
N ALA A 232 0.32 12.44 -14.28
CA ALA A 232 -0.23 13.71 -14.76
C ALA A 232 -1.12 13.54 -16.01
N ALA A 233 -0.71 12.68 -16.95
CA ALA A 233 -1.53 12.35 -18.11
C ALA A 233 -2.83 11.64 -17.69
N ASP A 234 -2.74 10.72 -16.76
CA ASP A 234 -3.87 9.99 -16.21
C ASP A 234 -4.85 10.94 -15.51
N ARG A 235 -4.37 11.83 -14.65
CA ARG A 235 -5.21 12.86 -14.00
C ARG A 235 -5.98 13.71 -15.03
N ARG A 236 -5.33 14.09 -16.13
CA ARG A 236 -5.99 14.86 -17.19
C ARG A 236 -7.08 14.07 -17.91
N LEU A 237 -6.88 12.77 -18.16
CA LEU A 237 -7.92 11.91 -18.73
C LEU A 237 -9.10 11.74 -17.78
N VAL A 238 -8.82 11.51 -16.50
CA VAL A 238 -9.82 11.40 -15.44
C VAL A 238 -10.62 12.70 -15.30
N ALA A 239 -9.96 13.87 -15.29
CA ALA A 239 -10.63 15.17 -15.25
C ALA A 239 -11.66 15.31 -16.36
N LYS A 240 -11.26 15.04 -17.62
CA LYS A 240 -12.15 15.10 -18.77
C LYS A 240 -13.31 14.10 -18.68
N TYR A 241 -13.05 12.90 -18.18
CA TYR A 241 -14.09 11.89 -17.97
C TYR A 241 -15.12 12.35 -16.95
N LEU A 242 -14.70 12.88 -15.80
CA LEU A 242 -15.58 13.41 -14.77
C LEU A 242 -16.35 14.66 -15.25
N ASP A 243 -15.72 15.54 -16.02
CA ASP A 243 -16.40 16.67 -16.65
C ASP A 243 -17.50 16.23 -17.64
N LYS A 244 -17.24 15.17 -18.42
CA LYS A 244 -18.24 14.55 -19.30
C LYS A 244 -19.43 13.98 -18.52
N LEU A 245 -19.17 13.28 -17.43
CA LEU A 245 -20.21 12.77 -16.54
C LEU A 245 -21.04 13.90 -15.94
N LYS A 246 -20.38 14.95 -15.45
CA LYS A 246 -21.01 16.16 -14.92
C LYS A 246 -21.91 16.83 -15.97
N ALA A 247 -21.45 16.95 -17.21
CA ALA A 247 -22.22 17.52 -18.32
C ALA A 247 -23.47 16.67 -18.67
N SER A 248 -23.45 15.35 -18.41
CA SER A 248 -24.60 14.45 -18.56
C SER A 248 -25.54 14.39 -17.34
N GLY A 249 -25.23 15.18 -16.29
CA GLY A 249 -26.03 15.26 -15.07
C GLY A 249 -25.60 14.31 -13.94
N GLN A 250 -24.55 13.52 -14.12
CA GLN A 250 -23.99 12.68 -13.08
C GLN A 250 -22.91 13.42 -12.31
N THR A 251 -23.28 14.00 -11.16
CA THR A 251 -22.36 14.76 -10.29
C THR A 251 -22.06 14.06 -8.97
N ARG A 252 -22.94 13.14 -8.53
CA ARG A 252 -22.85 12.46 -7.23
C ARG A 252 -22.29 11.05 -7.38
N PHE A 253 -21.45 10.67 -6.43
CA PHE A 253 -20.73 9.40 -6.42
C PHE A 253 -20.61 8.86 -5.00
N SER A 254 -20.73 7.54 -4.89
CA SER A 254 -20.34 6.82 -3.67
C SER A 254 -18.86 6.50 -3.70
N GLY A 255 -18.20 6.61 -2.57
CA GLY A 255 -16.78 6.30 -2.47
C GLY A 255 -16.35 5.92 -1.06
N THR A 256 -15.09 5.56 -0.94
CA THR A 256 -14.46 5.16 0.32
C THR A 256 -13.27 6.08 0.60
N VAL A 257 -13.11 6.51 1.85
CA VAL A 257 -11.97 7.30 2.28
C VAL A 257 -10.69 6.47 2.19
N SER A 258 -9.80 6.82 1.26
CA SER A 258 -8.56 6.06 0.98
C SER A 258 -7.32 6.65 1.66
N HIS A 259 -7.31 7.95 1.94
CA HIS A 259 -6.23 8.64 2.63
C HIS A 259 -6.77 9.82 3.42
N ILE A 260 -6.16 10.13 4.58
CA ILE A 260 -6.55 11.26 5.43
C ILE A 260 -5.34 12.14 5.74
N SER A 261 -5.53 13.44 5.69
CA SER A 261 -4.57 14.47 6.08
C SER A 261 -5.23 15.52 6.97
N SER A 262 -4.46 16.47 7.48
CA SER A 262 -5.01 17.56 8.30
C SER A 262 -5.92 18.54 7.54
N SER A 263 -5.86 18.54 6.20
CA SER A 263 -6.68 19.43 5.36
C SER A 263 -7.94 18.79 4.81
N GLY A 264 -8.08 17.45 4.92
CA GLY A 264 -9.18 16.71 4.34
C GLY A 264 -8.79 15.27 4.03
N PHE A 265 -9.45 14.66 3.06
CA PHE A 265 -9.20 13.28 2.71
C PHE A 265 -9.30 13.02 1.19
N THR A 266 -8.69 11.94 0.76
CA THR A 266 -8.88 11.39 -0.58
C THR A 266 -10.01 10.39 -0.56
N VAL A 267 -10.94 10.53 -1.50
CA VAL A 267 -12.01 9.55 -1.74
C VAL A 267 -11.66 8.71 -2.96
N LYS A 268 -11.85 7.40 -2.85
CA LYS A 268 -11.80 6.44 -3.96
C LYS A 268 -13.23 6.06 -4.33
N LEU A 269 -13.65 6.37 -5.55
CA LEU A 269 -14.99 6.10 -6.05
C LEU A 269 -15.22 4.59 -6.19
N THR A 270 -16.36 4.11 -5.73
CA THR A 270 -16.67 2.67 -5.63
C THR A 270 -16.76 2.00 -6.99
N ASP A 271 -17.41 2.65 -7.97
CA ASP A 271 -17.69 2.03 -9.26
C ASP A 271 -16.51 2.07 -10.21
N THR A 272 -15.68 3.11 -10.11
CA THR A 272 -14.62 3.41 -11.09
C THR A 272 -13.21 3.32 -10.52
N GLY A 273 -13.08 3.29 -9.18
CA GLY A 273 -11.78 3.34 -8.51
C GLY A 273 -11.01 4.66 -8.68
N LEU A 274 -11.65 5.66 -9.31
CA LEU A 274 -11.04 6.98 -9.46
C LEU A 274 -10.87 7.65 -8.10
N GLU A 275 -9.78 8.40 -7.95
CA GLU A 275 -9.49 9.11 -6.70
C GLU A 275 -9.58 10.61 -6.88
N GLY A 276 -10.00 11.30 -5.82
CA GLY A 276 -10.00 12.75 -5.76
C GLY A 276 -10.02 13.28 -4.34
N LEU A 277 -9.78 14.57 -4.21
CA LEU A 277 -9.61 15.25 -2.94
C LEU A 277 -10.94 15.85 -2.45
N VAL A 278 -11.23 15.64 -1.18
CA VAL A 278 -12.23 16.40 -0.42
C VAL A 278 -11.47 17.32 0.53
N ASP A 279 -11.46 18.62 0.23
CA ASP A 279 -10.84 19.63 1.08
C ASP A 279 -11.86 20.10 2.14
N LEU A 280 -11.53 19.93 3.41
CA LEU A 280 -12.38 20.32 4.54
C LEU A 280 -12.01 21.69 5.16
N ARG A 281 -11.00 22.39 4.64
CA ARG A 281 -10.61 23.72 5.13
C ARG A 281 -11.69 24.80 4.91
N PRO A 282 -12.45 24.77 3.78
CA PRO A 282 -13.57 25.69 3.56
C PRO A 282 -14.85 25.33 4.34
N ASP A 283 -14.89 24.17 4.99
CA ASP A 283 -16.06 23.73 5.76
C ASP A 283 -16.37 24.69 6.92
N SER A 284 -17.64 24.79 7.29
CA SER A 284 -18.10 25.61 8.43
C SER A 284 -17.59 25.09 9.77
N GLU A 285 -17.28 23.80 9.86
CA GLU A 285 -16.72 23.16 11.04
C GLU A 285 -15.20 23.03 10.95
N LYS A 286 -14.52 23.20 12.08
CA LYS A 286 -13.09 22.96 12.18
C LYS A 286 -12.84 21.50 12.54
N PHE A 287 -12.00 20.85 11.74
CA PHE A 287 -11.60 19.46 11.95
C PHE A 287 -10.23 19.38 12.61
N SER A 288 -10.13 18.52 13.62
CA SER A 288 -8.87 18.11 14.24
C SER A 288 -8.43 16.78 13.66
N PHE A 289 -7.19 16.70 13.23
CA PHE A 289 -6.59 15.46 12.70
C PHE A 289 -5.91 14.67 13.80
N ASP A 290 -6.32 13.42 13.98
CA ASP A 290 -5.64 12.44 14.83
C ASP A 290 -4.86 11.44 13.97
N LYS A 291 -3.53 11.55 14.04
CA LYS A 291 -2.62 10.67 13.29
C LYS A 291 -2.63 9.21 13.78
N TRP A 292 -3.06 8.96 15.02
CA TRP A 292 -3.06 7.63 15.61
C TRP A 292 -4.30 6.82 15.27
N THR A 293 -5.40 7.47 15.02
CA THR A 293 -6.64 6.84 14.55
C THR A 293 -6.89 7.11 13.06
N MET A 294 -6.01 7.90 12.41
CA MET A 294 -6.18 8.35 11.03
C MET A 294 -7.61 8.85 10.80
N SER A 295 -8.00 9.83 11.62
CA SER A 295 -9.33 10.41 11.56
C SER A 295 -9.31 11.93 11.63
N LEU A 296 -10.34 12.54 11.06
CA LEU A 296 -10.68 13.96 11.18
C LEU A 296 -11.95 14.07 11.98
N THR A 297 -11.93 14.83 13.07
CA THR A 297 -13.08 14.96 13.98
C THR A 297 -13.40 16.45 14.20
N SER A 298 -14.68 16.79 14.03
CA SER A 298 -15.26 18.08 14.42
C SER A 298 -16.21 17.89 15.63
N THR A 299 -16.95 18.90 15.97
CA THR A 299 -17.98 18.84 17.02
C THR A 299 -19.13 17.90 16.66
N THR A 300 -19.49 17.75 15.39
CA THR A 300 -20.65 17.00 14.94
C THR A 300 -20.32 15.82 14.03
N ARG A 301 -19.17 15.86 13.33
CA ARG A 301 -18.80 14.88 12.28
C ARG A 301 -17.41 14.28 12.51
N ARG A 302 -17.27 13.04 12.09
CA ARG A 302 -15.99 12.32 12.06
C ARG A 302 -15.81 11.59 10.73
N PHE A 303 -14.61 11.65 10.18
CA PHE A 303 -14.17 10.87 9.02
C PHE A 303 -12.98 9.99 9.38
N GLN A 304 -12.97 8.76 8.90
CA GLN A 304 -11.89 7.80 9.14
C GLN A 304 -11.59 6.96 7.88
N LEU A 305 -10.43 6.32 7.86
CA LEU A 305 -10.05 5.44 6.76
C LEU A 305 -11.10 4.35 6.52
N LEU A 306 -11.28 3.96 5.26
CA LEU A 306 -12.24 2.96 4.76
C LEU A 306 -13.71 3.30 5.03
N GLN A 307 -14.01 4.48 5.53
CA GLN A 307 -15.40 4.94 5.67
C GLN A 307 -16.03 5.19 4.29
N SER A 308 -17.25 4.68 4.09
CA SER A 308 -18.06 5.03 2.93
C SER A 308 -18.58 6.45 3.05
N VAL A 309 -18.52 7.22 1.97
CA VAL A 309 -18.98 8.60 1.87
C VAL A 309 -19.66 8.85 0.53
N GLU A 310 -20.62 9.79 0.54
CA GLU A 310 -21.22 10.33 -0.67
C GLU A 310 -20.59 11.68 -0.98
N VAL A 311 -20.14 11.84 -2.22
CA VAL A 311 -19.44 13.04 -2.67
C VAL A 311 -20.02 13.57 -3.98
N GLU A 312 -19.86 14.86 -4.19
CA GLU A 312 -20.26 15.53 -5.44
C GLU A 312 -19.03 16.12 -6.13
N PHE A 313 -18.87 15.83 -7.42
CA PHE A 313 -17.75 16.31 -8.20
C PHE A 313 -17.84 17.83 -8.45
N VAL A 314 -16.85 18.55 -7.98
CA VAL A 314 -16.74 20.02 -8.12
C VAL A 314 -16.07 20.38 -9.43
N GLY A 315 -14.88 19.83 -9.66
CA GLY A 315 -14.05 20.09 -10.84
C GLY A 315 -12.64 19.52 -10.69
N ALA A 316 -11.82 19.74 -11.71
CA ALA A 316 -10.41 19.34 -11.71
C ALA A 316 -9.56 20.47 -12.33
N PRO A 317 -9.23 21.53 -11.57
CA PRO A 317 -8.60 22.72 -12.09
C PRO A 317 -7.17 22.45 -12.58
N ALA A 318 -6.79 23.10 -13.69
CA ALA A 318 -5.50 22.91 -14.33
C ALA A 318 -4.32 23.43 -13.49
N ASP A 319 -4.54 24.48 -12.70
CA ASP A 319 -3.57 25.05 -11.76
C ASP A 319 -3.31 24.16 -10.53
N GLN A 320 -4.15 23.13 -10.33
CA GLN A 320 -3.98 22.08 -9.33
C GLN A 320 -3.71 20.72 -9.98
N ASP A 321 -3.04 20.73 -11.11
CA ASP A 321 -2.56 19.54 -11.84
C ASP A 321 -3.68 18.54 -12.18
N PHE A 322 -4.87 19.06 -12.52
CA PHE A 322 -6.07 18.28 -12.86
C PHE A 322 -6.50 17.27 -11.77
N LEU A 323 -6.15 17.54 -10.51
CA LEU A 323 -6.60 16.71 -9.40
C LEU A 323 -8.12 16.88 -9.22
N ALA A 324 -8.85 15.78 -9.32
CA ALA A 324 -10.28 15.78 -9.13
C ALA A 324 -10.64 16.24 -7.71
N GLN A 325 -11.55 17.21 -7.63
CA GLN A 325 -12.04 17.78 -6.37
C GLN A 325 -13.50 17.42 -6.17
N PHE A 326 -13.80 17.02 -4.96
CA PHE A 326 -15.14 16.66 -4.53
C PHE A 326 -15.54 17.47 -3.31
N SER A 327 -16.84 17.72 -3.19
CA SER A 327 -17.48 18.21 -1.96
C SER A 327 -18.28 17.09 -1.31
N LEU A 328 -18.49 17.19 0.00
CA LEU A 328 -19.38 16.28 0.70
C LEU A 328 -20.85 16.57 0.35
N VAL A 329 -21.62 15.49 0.21
CA VAL A 329 -23.09 15.60 0.21
C VAL A 329 -23.55 15.81 1.66
N ASP A 330 -24.57 16.64 1.85
CA ASP A 330 -25.10 16.98 3.19
C ASP A 330 -25.45 15.71 3.99
N GLY A 331 -25.11 15.71 5.26
CA GLY A 331 -25.37 14.59 6.18
C GLY A 331 -24.28 13.52 6.21
N CYS A 332 -23.22 13.63 5.38
CA CYS A 332 -22.09 12.71 5.42
C CYS A 332 -21.23 12.93 6.65
N GLY A 333 -20.78 11.83 7.25
CA GLY A 333 -19.88 11.77 8.40
C GLY A 333 -20.44 10.88 9.52
N LEU A 334 -19.53 10.28 10.28
CA LEU A 334 -19.88 9.54 11.49
C LEU A 334 -20.11 10.52 12.64
N LYS A 335 -20.90 10.13 13.61
CA LYS A 335 -20.98 10.89 14.87
C LYS A 335 -19.64 10.77 15.62
N PRO A 336 -19.11 11.85 16.20
CA PRO A 336 -17.93 11.78 17.05
C PRO A 336 -18.16 10.80 18.21
N PRO A 337 -17.12 10.10 18.70
CA PRO A 337 -17.23 9.31 19.90
C PRO A 337 -17.62 10.23 21.05
N LYS A 338 -18.54 9.78 21.90
CA LYS A 338 -18.85 10.51 23.14
C LYS A 338 -17.59 10.60 23.98
N GLU A 339 -17.22 11.80 24.41
CA GLU A 339 -16.14 11.95 25.40
C GLU A 339 -16.45 11.06 26.62
N PRO A 340 -15.47 10.30 27.13
CA PRO A 340 -15.66 9.58 28.38
C PRO A 340 -16.07 10.62 29.42
N LYS A 341 -17.19 10.40 30.10
CA LYS A 341 -17.57 11.24 31.27
C LYS A 341 -16.37 11.24 32.19
N PRO A 342 -15.95 12.41 32.72
CA PRO A 342 -14.92 12.44 33.75
C PRO A 342 -15.37 11.49 34.88
N GLU A 343 -14.55 10.50 35.22
CA GLU A 343 -14.77 9.68 36.38
C GLU A 343 -14.87 10.61 37.58
N ASN A 344 -16.04 10.62 38.23
CA ASN A 344 -16.23 11.25 39.51
C ASN A 344 -15.34 10.49 40.48
N ASN A 345 -14.10 10.93 40.65
CA ASN A 345 -13.32 10.55 41.82
C ASN A 345 -14.07 11.04 43.01
N PRO A 346 -14.46 10.16 43.96
CA PRO A 346 -15.01 10.60 45.23
C PRO A 346 -13.99 11.50 45.94
N PRO A 347 -14.44 12.54 46.64
CA PRO A 347 -13.53 13.45 47.32
C PRO A 347 -12.68 12.63 48.33
N ALA A 348 -11.37 12.90 48.31
CA ALA A 348 -10.43 12.34 49.25
C ALA A 348 -10.94 12.65 50.67
N HIS A 349 -11.15 11.63 51.48
CA HIS A 349 -11.40 11.79 52.93
C HIS A 349 -10.16 12.42 53.53
N ASP A 350 -10.30 13.65 54.02
CA ASP A 350 -9.36 14.27 54.94
C ASP A 350 -9.39 13.44 56.25
N GLU A 351 -8.37 12.65 56.47
CA GLU A 351 -8.10 12.09 57.81
C GLU A 351 -7.48 13.20 58.64
N ASP A 352 -8.31 13.74 59.54
CA ASP A 352 -7.90 14.55 60.67
C ASP A 352 -6.90 13.77 61.52
N THR A 353 -5.62 14.11 61.42
CA THR A 353 -4.62 13.74 62.42
C THR A 353 -4.48 14.86 63.42
N ASN A 354 -5.34 14.80 64.46
CA ASN A 354 -5.14 15.50 65.65
C ASN A 354 -4.39 14.57 66.65
N ALA A 355 -3.11 14.79 66.86
CA ALA A 355 -2.35 14.21 67.96
C ALA A 355 -1.36 15.26 68.50
N ALA A 356 -1.64 15.72 69.71
CA ALA A 356 -0.83 16.66 70.48
C ALA A 356 0.53 16.03 70.90
N PRO A 357 1.52 16.87 71.18
CA PRO A 357 2.84 16.43 71.60
C PRO A 357 2.89 16.06 73.06
N ASP A 358 3.50 14.94 73.41
CA ASP A 358 3.93 14.67 74.79
C ASP A 358 5.45 14.67 74.91
N SER A 359 5.90 15.38 75.89
CA SER A 359 7.26 15.68 76.29
C SER A 359 7.88 14.52 77.09
N ALA A 360 9.18 14.33 76.98
CA ALA A 360 10.16 14.11 78.05
C ALA A 360 11.32 13.23 77.58
N ALA A 361 12.45 13.85 77.44
CA ALA A 361 13.56 13.79 78.39
C ALA A 361 14.39 12.49 78.46
N SER A 362 15.64 12.71 78.15
CA SER A 362 16.87 12.30 78.87
C SER A 362 17.55 10.95 78.54
N ASP A 363 18.83 11.13 78.31
CA ASP A 363 19.99 10.30 78.72
C ASP A 363 20.33 9.00 77.97
N ALA A 364 21.39 9.10 77.34
CA ALA A 364 22.74 8.49 77.38
C ALA A 364 23.34 8.43 75.94
#